data_950b47fc6aebc4ad92149c73529025a4
#
_entry.id   950b47fc6aebc4ad92149c73529025a4
#
_cell.length_a   1.000
_cell.length_b   1.000
_cell.length_c   1.000
_cell.angle_alpha   90.00
_cell.angle_beta   90.00
_cell.angle_gamma   90.00
#
_symmetry.space_group_name_H-M   'P 1'
#
loop_
_entity.id
_entity.type
_entity.pdbx_description
1 polymer ?
#
loop_
_entity_poly.entity_id
_entity_poly.type
_entity_poly.pdbx_seq_one_letter_code
_entity_poly.pdbx_strand_id
1 'polypeptide(L)'
;SNAVNGNSKLLLEDIDSAWVDVRTAWPNQPQAGWKFINNGKEFLYVSEKDGWSHIHKYNIKSHLDKVVTAGNYDVIKPLSYDEKNDKLYFLASPDNPTERYLYYVSVRQNDKPTRVTPKTLEGYHNYEISPKSKYAFHTFSNYYTRPFRSTVSLPNHAFIGQTNKLSEITSTLQNESHPLEFFTIT
;
A
#
# COMPACT_ATOMS: atom_id res chain seq x y z
N SER A 1 23.06 -11.46 8.74
CA SER A 1 24.45 -11.70 9.19
C SER A 1 24.60 -11.37 10.67
N ASN A 2 25.49 -12.06 11.33
CA ASN A 2 25.84 -11.79 12.72
C ASN A 2 26.91 -10.69 12.75
N ALA A 3 26.63 -9.59 13.40
CA ALA A 3 27.53 -8.43 13.44
C ALA A 3 28.84 -8.67 14.22
N VAL A 4 28.91 -9.71 15.07
CA VAL A 4 30.08 -10.04 15.88
C VAL A 4 31.13 -10.86 15.13
N ASN A 5 30.69 -11.83 14.32
CA ASN A 5 31.57 -12.79 13.66
C ASN A 5 31.43 -12.83 12.13
N GLY A 6 30.59 -12.00 11.56
CA GLY A 6 30.37 -11.92 10.10
C GLY A 6 29.60 -13.10 9.49
N ASN A 7 29.22 -14.12 10.27
CA ASN A 7 28.50 -15.26 9.76
C ASN A 7 27.11 -14.86 9.24
N SER A 8 26.75 -15.33 8.06
CA SER A 8 25.43 -15.10 7.46
C SER A 8 24.68 -16.42 7.29
N LYS A 9 23.36 -16.34 7.42
CA LYS A 9 22.44 -17.45 7.14
C LYS A 9 21.41 -16.97 6.13
N LEU A 10 21.16 -17.78 5.11
CA LEU A 10 20.04 -17.56 4.20
C LEU A 10 18.74 -17.74 5.00
N LEU A 11 17.86 -16.72 4.96
CA LEU A 11 16.57 -16.75 5.65
C LEU A 11 15.44 -17.10 4.69
N LEU A 12 15.45 -16.48 3.51
CA LEU A 12 14.45 -16.64 2.47
C LEU A 12 15.13 -16.55 1.12
N GLU A 13 14.67 -17.36 0.19
CA GLU A 13 15.01 -17.29 -1.23
C GLU A 13 13.71 -17.17 -2.03
N ASP A 14 13.65 -16.20 -2.91
CA ASP A 14 12.53 -16.02 -3.83
C ASP A 14 13.01 -16.39 -5.23
N ILE A 15 12.35 -17.36 -5.85
CA ILE A 15 12.77 -17.95 -7.12
C ILE A 15 11.56 -17.98 -8.05
N ASP A 16 11.76 -17.52 -9.26
CA ASP A 16 10.84 -17.70 -10.37
C ASP A 16 11.58 -18.20 -11.61
N SER A 17 10.92 -18.98 -12.45
CA SER A 17 11.52 -19.55 -13.66
C SER A 17 11.77 -18.52 -14.78
N ALA A 18 11.07 -17.38 -14.72
CA ALA A 18 11.15 -16.32 -15.72
C ALA A 18 11.82 -15.06 -15.16
N TRP A 19 11.28 -14.50 -14.10
CA TRP A 19 11.75 -13.23 -13.55
C TRP A 19 11.34 -13.04 -12.09
N VAL A 20 12.23 -12.47 -11.27
CA VAL A 20 11.91 -11.97 -9.92
C VAL A 20 12.06 -10.46 -9.89
N ASP A 21 10.97 -9.74 -9.62
CA ASP A 21 11.03 -8.29 -9.42
C ASP A 21 11.47 -7.96 -7.99
N VAL A 22 12.69 -7.43 -7.85
CA VAL A 22 13.25 -7.04 -6.55
C VAL A 22 12.71 -5.67 -6.15
N ARG A 23 11.63 -5.66 -5.38
CA ARG A 23 11.03 -4.42 -4.89
C ARG A 23 11.73 -3.92 -3.62
N THR A 24 12.24 -2.69 -3.69
CA THR A 24 13.03 -2.07 -2.61
C THR A 24 12.22 -1.07 -1.75
N ALA A 25 10.92 -0.98 -1.92
CA ALA A 25 10.17 0.23 -1.61
C ALA A 25 9.37 0.22 -0.31
N TRP A 26 10.00 -0.07 0.84
CA TRP A 26 9.42 0.36 2.12
C TRP A 26 9.74 1.84 2.36
N PRO A 27 8.74 2.69 2.68
CA PRO A 27 8.99 4.08 3.07
C PRO A 27 9.95 4.13 4.27
N ASN A 28 10.90 5.04 4.24
CA ASN A 28 11.98 5.18 5.23
C ASN A 28 13.02 4.02 5.27
N GLN A 29 12.92 3.04 4.40
CA GLN A 29 13.92 2.00 4.18
C GLN A 29 14.08 1.74 2.66
N PRO A 30 14.51 2.73 1.87
CA PRO A 30 14.48 2.65 0.41
C PRO A 30 15.42 1.59 -0.19
N GLN A 31 16.34 1.06 0.60
CA GLN A 31 17.30 0.05 0.17
C GLN A 31 16.95 -1.36 0.67
N ALA A 32 15.88 -1.52 1.47
CA ALA A 32 15.49 -2.80 2.01
C ALA A 32 14.19 -3.27 1.40
N GLY A 33 14.19 -4.42 0.73
CA GLY A 33 13.00 -5.10 0.23
C GLY A 33 12.12 -5.70 1.32
N TRP A 34 12.50 -5.52 2.60
CA TRP A 34 11.81 -6.10 3.76
C TRP A 34 11.74 -5.12 4.94
N LYS A 35 10.79 -5.38 5.84
CA LYS A 35 10.61 -4.66 7.09
C LYS A 35 10.50 -5.64 8.25
N PHE A 36 11.46 -5.59 9.19
CA PHE A 36 11.38 -6.37 10.42
C PHE A 36 10.26 -5.88 11.33
N ILE A 37 9.55 -6.84 11.92
CA ILE A 37 8.44 -6.66 12.87
C ILE A 37 8.60 -7.62 14.05
N ASN A 38 7.76 -7.49 15.06
CA ASN A 38 7.74 -8.37 16.23
C ASN A 38 9.13 -8.56 16.86
N ASN A 39 9.83 -7.43 17.13
CA ASN A 39 11.20 -7.43 17.67
C ASN A 39 12.21 -8.27 16.84
N GLY A 40 12.09 -8.24 15.53
CA GLY A 40 13.00 -8.93 14.61
C GLY A 40 12.75 -10.44 14.47
N LYS A 41 11.65 -10.97 15.01
CA LYS A 41 11.29 -12.40 14.90
C LYS A 41 10.61 -12.72 13.56
N GLU A 42 10.04 -11.72 12.93
CA GLU A 42 9.32 -11.79 11.67
C GLU A 42 9.71 -10.62 10.77
N PHE A 43 9.49 -10.75 9.48
CA PHE A 43 9.59 -9.63 8.55
C PHE A 43 8.49 -9.67 7.50
N LEU A 44 8.15 -8.47 7.00
CA LEU A 44 7.28 -8.27 5.85
C LEU A 44 8.14 -8.04 4.61
N TYR A 45 7.73 -8.58 3.48
CA TYR A 45 8.39 -8.38 2.18
C TYR A 45 7.35 -8.46 1.06
N VAL A 46 7.69 -7.97 -0.13
CA VAL A 46 6.83 -8.03 -1.32
C VAL A 46 7.37 -9.10 -2.24
N SER A 47 6.49 -9.98 -2.74
CA SER A 47 6.81 -11.02 -3.71
C SER A 47 5.65 -11.24 -4.67
N GLU A 48 5.95 -11.73 -5.86
CA GLU A 48 5.00 -12.08 -6.93
C GLU A 48 4.83 -13.60 -7.10
N LYS A 49 5.38 -14.41 -6.19
CA LYS A 49 5.45 -15.87 -6.29
C LYS A 49 4.09 -16.60 -6.33
N ASP A 50 3.01 -15.94 -5.98
CA ASP A 50 1.64 -16.46 -6.08
C ASP A 50 0.86 -15.90 -7.28
N GLY A 51 1.56 -15.23 -8.20
CA GLY A 51 1.00 -14.67 -9.44
C GLY A 51 0.51 -13.22 -9.33
N TRP A 52 0.58 -12.63 -8.13
CA TRP A 52 0.26 -11.23 -7.86
C TRP A 52 1.33 -10.60 -6.97
N SER A 53 1.51 -9.30 -7.07
CA SER A 53 2.39 -8.56 -6.16
C SER A 53 1.74 -8.45 -4.78
N HIS A 54 2.13 -9.29 -3.84
CA HIS A 54 1.58 -9.32 -2.49
C HIS A 54 2.60 -9.01 -1.40
N ILE A 55 2.11 -8.55 -0.25
CA ILE A 55 2.92 -8.46 0.96
C ILE A 55 2.81 -9.78 1.71
N HIS A 56 3.96 -10.38 1.97
CA HIS A 56 4.13 -11.61 2.73
C HIS A 56 4.68 -11.32 4.11
N LYS A 57 4.37 -12.19 5.05
CA LYS A 57 4.96 -12.26 6.38
C LYS A 57 5.75 -13.54 6.54
N TYR A 58 7.03 -13.43 6.87
CA TYR A 58 7.92 -14.55 7.12
C TYR A 58 8.32 -14.62 8.59
N ASN A 59 8.16 -15.81 9.21
CA ASN A 59 8.61 -16.06 10.57
C ASN A 59 9.97 -16.77 10.55
N ILE A 60 10.98 -16.11 11.15
CA ILE A 60 12.38 -16.56 11.08
C ILE A 60 12.61 -17.90 11.79
N LYS A 61 11.87 -18.18 12.87
CA LYS A 61 12.06 -19.41 13.67
C LYS A 61 11.35 -20.61 13.05
N SER A 62 10.10 -20.44 12.65
CA SER A 62 9.28 -21.53 12.11
C SER A 62 9.43 -21.72 10.60
N HIS A 63 10.08 -20.76 9.91
CA HIS A 63 10.17 -20.71 8.45
C HIS A 63 8.78 -20.64 7.77
N LEU A 64 7.75 -20.20 8.51
CA LEU A 64 6.41 -20.04 7.97
C LEU A 64 6.33 -18.75 7.17
N ASP A 65 5.91 -18.90 5.93
CA ASP A 65 5.63 -17.81 5.01
C ASP A 65 4.13 -17.72 4.75
N LYS A 66 3.58 -16.52 4.86
CA LYS A 66 2.14 -16.29 4.74
C LYS A 66 1.85 -15.02 3.96
N VAL A 67 0.95 -15.11 2.96
CA VAL A 67 0.41 -13.94 2.27
C VAL A 67 -0.46 -13.13 3.24
N VAL A 68 -0.20 -11.82 3.32
CA VAL A 68 -0.96 -10.89 4.18
C VAL A 68 -2.03 -10.17 3.38
N THR A 69 -1.75 -9.84 2.11
CA THR A 69 -2.64 -9.05 1.24
C THR A 69 -3.26 -9.91 0.13
N ALA A 70 -3.71 -11.11 0.47
CA ALA A 70 -4.26 -12.06 -0.50
C ALA A 70 -5.46 -11.49 -1.28
N GLY A 71 -5.50 -11.78 -2.59
CA GLY A 71 -6.56 -11.34 -3.49
C GLY A 71 -6.12 -11.35 -4.96
N ASN A 72 -7.03 -11.08 -5.88
CA ASN A 72 -6.73 -11.01 -7.31
C ASN A 72 -6.37 -9.57 -7.70
N TYR A 73 -5.30 -9.04 -7.15
CA TYR A 73 -4.82 -7.69 -7.39
C TYR A 73 -3.37 -7.52 -6.94
N ASP A 74 -2.69 -6.53 -7.49
CA ASP A 74 -1.34 -6.15 -7.08
C ASP A 74 -1.34 -5.13 -5.95
N VAL A 75 -0.46 -5.33 -4.97
CA VAL A 75 -0.02 -4.27 -4.09
C VAL A 75 0.91 -3.35 -4.86
N ILE A 76 0.46 -2.13 -5.10
CA ILE A 76 1.24 -1.12 -5.82
C ILE A 76 2.41 -0.64 -4.96
N LYS A 77 2.15 -0.42 -3.66
CA LYS A 77 3.17 0.08 -2.73
C LYS A 77 2.78 -0.19 -1.27
N PRO A 78 3.63 -0.84 -0.46
CA PRO A 78 3.49 -0.81 1.00
C PRO A 78 3.80 0.61 1.50
N LEU A 79 3.07 1.09 2.50
CA LEU A 79 3.22 2.45 3.03
C LEU A 79 3.68 2.51 4.48
N SER A 80 2.96 1.86 5.38
CA SER A 80 3.28 1.89 6.82
C SER A 80 2.68 0.69 7.54
N TYR A 81 3.36 0.23 8.58
CA TYR A 81 2.81 -0.75 9.51
C TYR A 81 2.75 -0.14 10.91
N ASP A 82 1.53 0.06 11.40
CA ASP A 82 1.24 0.39 12.81
C ASP A 82 1.18 -0.91 13.61
N GLU A 83 2.31 -1.31 14.15
CA GLU A 83 2.44 -2.58 14.88
C GLU A 83 1.58 -2.61 16.15
N LYS A 84 1.34 -1.46 16.77
CA LYS A 84 0.51 -1.35 17.98
C LYS A 84 -0.95 -1.69 17.71
N ASN A 85 -1.51 -1.14 16.64
CA ASN A 85 -2.90 -1.32 16.23
C ASN A 85 -3.09 -2.40 15.18
N ASP A 86 -2.00 -3.08 14.78
CA ASP A 86 -1.95 -4.14 13.79
C ASP A 86 -2.60 -3.73 12.45
N LYS A 87 -2.18 -2.59 11.91
CA LYS A 87 -2.66 -2.06 10.64
C LYS A 87 -1.51 -1.86 9.66
N LEU A 88 -1.45 -2.69 8.64
CA LEU A 88 -0.55 -2.55 7.51
C LEU A 88 -1.27 -1.75 6.41
N TYR A 89 -0.79 -0.54 6.13
CA TYR A 89 -1.32 0.33 5.09
C TYR A 89 -0.57 0.15 3.79
N PHE A 90 -1.31 0.07 2.68
CA PHE A 90 -0.75 -0.09 1.35
C PHE A 90 -1.66 0.50 0.26
N LEU A 91 -1.09 0.79 -0.90
CA LEU A 91 -1.82 1.17 -2.11
C LEU A 91 -2.09 -0.06 -2.96
N ALA A 92 -3.31 -0.17 -3.45
CA ALA A 92 -3.75 -1.24 -4.36
C ALA A 92 -4.95 -0.79 -5.20
N SER A 93 -5.30 -1.58 -6.21
CA SER A 93 -6.42 -1.31 -7.14
C SER A 93 -7.34 -2.51 -7.35
N PRO A 94 -7.83 -3.18 -6.28
CA PRO A 94 -8.67 -4.38 -6.42
C PRO A 94 -10.03 -4.11 -7.07
N ASP A 95 -10.55 -2.88 -6.94
CA ASP A 95 -11.88 -2.51 -7.42
C ASP A 95 -11.85 -1.96 -8.85
N ASN A 96 -10.78 -1.25 -9.22
CA ASN A 96 -10.61 -0.63 -10.55
C ASN A 96 -9.12 -0.54 -10.92
N PRO A 97 -8.64 -1.29 -11.93
CA PRO A 97 -7.22 -1.33 -12.29
C PRO A 97 -6.68 0.00 -12.86
N THR A 98 -7.54 0.92 -13.28
CA THR A 98 -7.14 2.25 -13.79
C THR A 98 -6.95 3.30 -12.69
N GLU A 99 -7.24 2.94 -11.44
CA GLU A 99 -7.19 3.81 -10.28
C GLU A 99 -6.37 3.17 -9.16
N ARG A 100 -6.09 3.88 -8.09
CA ARG A 100 -5.42 3.31 -6.92
C ARG A 100 -5.90 3.95 -5.63
N TYR A 101 -6.01 3.12 -4.60
CA TYR A 101 -6.63 3.49 -3.33
C TYR A 101 -5.80 3.00 -2.14
N LEU A 102 -6.03 3.64 -0.98
CA LEU A 102 -5.44 3.22 0.29
C LEU A 102 -6.29 2.12 0.92
N TYR A 103 -5.61 1.05 1.32
CA TYR A 103 -6.16 -0.04 2.11
C TYR A 103 -5.35 -0.25 3.39
N TYR A 104 -5.95 -0.91 4.36
CA TYR A 104 -5.20 -1.56 5.43
C TYR A 104 -5.65 -2.99 5.64
N VAL A 105 -4.78 -3.81 6.24
CA VAL A 105 -5.04 -5.18 6.64
C VAL A 105 -4.37 -5.48 7.98
N SER A 106 -4.91 -6.42 8.77
CA SER A 106 -4.23 -6.97 9.94
C SER A 106 -3.11 -7.93 9.50
N VAL A 107 -1.92 -7.78 10.05
CA VAL A 107 -0.79 -8.69 9.82
C VAL A 107 -0.90 -9.96 10.67
N ARG A 108 -1.58 -9.87 11.82
CA ARG A 108 -1.75 -10.98 12.76
C ARG A 108 -2.97 -11.83 12.47
N GLN A 109 -4.06 -11.20 12.06
CA GLN A 109 -5.30 -11.85 11.68
C GLN A 109 -5.29 -12.13 10.17
N ASN A 110 -6.11 -13.06 9.73
CA ASN A 110 -6.23 -13.39 8.31
C ASN A 110 -7.46 -12.67 7.71
N ASP A 111 -7.52 -11.36 7.89
CA ASP A 111 -8.63 -10.55 7.46
C ASP A 111 -8.51 -10.14 5.99
N LYS A 112 -9.65 -9.80 5.38
CA LYS A 112 -9.66 -9.15 4.08
C LYS A 112 -9.21 -7.69 4.22
N PRO A 113 -8.48 -7.14 3.23
CA PRO A 113 -8.14 -5.73 3.22
C PRO A 113 -9.37 -4.82 3.29
N THR A 114 -9.26 -3.77 4.10
CA THR A 114 -10.28 -2.75 4.25
C THR A 114 -9.85 -1.49 3.51
N ARG A 115 -10.68 -1.00 2.60
CA ARG A 115 -10.44 0.26 1.88
C ARG A 115 -10.60 1.43 2.85
N VAL A 116 -9.59 2.31 2.88
CA VAL A 116 -9.55 3.55 3.68
C VAL A 116 -10.03 4.74 2.86
N THR A 117 -9.58 4.83 1.60
CA THR A 117 -10.05 5.89 0.69
C THR A 117 -11.55 5.79 0.52
N PRO A 118 -12.33 6.87 0.76
CA PRO A 118 -13.78 6.87 0.56
C PRO A 118 -14.17 6.42 -0.85
N LYS A 119 -15.25 5.64 -0.97
CA LYS A 119 -15.74 5.17 -2.28
C LYS A 119 -16.18 6.31 -3.20
N THR A 120 -16.57 7.44 -2.64
CA THR A 120 -16.97 8.64 -3.38
C THR A 120 -15.79 9.41 -3.99
N LEU A 121 -14.55 9.05 -3.64
CA LEU A 121 -13.34 9.64 -4.21
C LEU A 121 -12.74 8.63 -5.19
N GLU A 122 -13.25 8.61 -6.42
CA GLU A 122 -12.71 7.80 -7.50
C GLU A 122 -11.55 8.52 -8.16
N GLY A 123 -10.43 7.80 -8.40
CA GLY A 123 -9.25 8.35 -9.05
C GLY A 123 -7.92 7.85 -8.50
N TYR A 124 -6.92 8.67 -8.70
CA TYR A 124 -5.54 8.37 -8.41
C TYR A 124 -5.12 8.99 -7.07
N HIS A 125 -4.79 8.14 -6.10
CA HIS A 125 -4.44 8.57 -4.75
C HIS A 125 -2.99 8.24 -4.41
N ASN A 126 -2.35 9.13 -3.67
CA ASN A 126 -1.06 8.89 -3.04
C ASN A 126 -1.07 9.35 -1.58
N TYR A 127 -0.32 8.66 -0.72
CA TYR A 127 -0.28 8.94 0.71
C TYR A 127 1.14 8.92 1.24
N GLU A 128 1.46 9.91 2.06
CA GLU A 128 2.64 9.95 2.91
C GLU A 128 2.18 9.82 4.36
N ILE A 129 2.32 8.63 4.93
CA ILE A 129 1.76 8.30 6.25
C ILE A 129 2.73 8.72 7.35
N SER A 130 2.21 9.36 8.41
CA SER A 130 2.99 9.76 9.58
C SER A 130 3.56 8.53 10.33
N PRO A 131 4.68 8.65 11.06
CA PRO A 131 5.35 7.53 11.73
C PRO A 131 4.46 6.70 12.67
N LYS A 132 3.42 7.32 13.24
CA LYS A 132 2.44 6.65 14.13
C LYS A 132 1.14 6.29 13.41
N SER A 133 1.10 6.40 12.10
CA SER A 133 -0.06 6.10 11.25
C SER A 133 -1.38 6.77 11.68
N LYS A 134 -1.30 7.92 12.34
CA LYS A 134 -2.50 8.68 12.77
C LYS A 134 -3.00 9.63 11.70
N TYR A 135 -2.09 10.12 10.86
CA TYR A 135 -2.35 11.12 9.83
C TYR A 135 -1.60 10.74 8.55
N ALA A 136 -2.08 11.27 7.44
CA ALA A 136 -1.36 11.20 6.18
C ALA A 136 -1.50 12.50 5.39
N PHE A 137 -0.45 12.89 4.67
CA PHE A 137 -0.61 13.78 3.53
C PHE A 137 -1.20 12.95 2.40
N HIS A 138 -2.29 13.41 1.86
CA HIS A 138 -3.04 12.77 0.81
C HIS A 138 -3.02 13.64 -0.44
N THR A 139 -2.60 13.08 -1.55
CA THR A 139 -2.69 13.70 -2.87
C THR A 139 -3.73 12.93 -3.68
N PHE A 140 -4.65 13.64 -4.27
CA PHE A 140 -5.74 13.11 -5.08
C PHE A 140 -5.79 13.81 -6.43
N SER A 141 -6.05 13.05 -7.48
CA SER A 141 -6.40 13.58 -8.80
C SER A 141 -7.27 12.56 -9.54
N ASN A 142 -8.10 13.06 -10.44
CA ASN A 142 -8.78 12.25 -11.44
C ASN A 142 -8.89 13.06 -12.73
N TYR A 143 -9.64 12.57 -13.72
CA TYR A 143 -9.81 13.26 -14.99
C TYR A 143 -10.37 14.69 -14.83
N TYR A 144 -11.31 14.87 -13.89
CA TYR A 144 -11.99 16.15 -13.63
C TYR A 144 -11.34 17.00 -12.54
N THR A 145 -10.37 16.45 -11.81
CA THR A 145 -9.79 17.11 -10.64
C THR A 145 -8.28 17.19 -10.76
N ARG A 146 -7.74 18.40 -10.80
CA ARG A 146 -6.29 18.63 -10.75
C ARG A 146 -5.70 18.07 -9.45
N PRO A 147 -4.39 17.73 -9.42
CA PRO A 147 -3.76 17.26 -8.20
C PRO A 147 -4.05 18.17 -7.00
N PHE A 148 -4.74 17.62 -6.02
CA PHE A 148 -5.13 18.28 -4.78
C PHE A 148 -4.44 17.62 -3.60
N ARG A 149 -3.81 18.41 -2.73
CA ARG A 149 -3.13 17.90 -1.54
C ARG A 149 -3.89 18.31 -0.28
N SER A 150 -4.10 17.34 0.60
CA SER A 150 -4.80 17.51 1.88
C SER A 150 -4.11 16.72 2.99
N THR A 151 -4.52 16.99 4.25
CA THR A 151 -4.17 16.16 5.38
C THR A 151 -5.40 15.38 5.82
N VAL A 152 -5.24 14.08 6.05
CA VAL A 152 -6.33 13.21 6.51
C VAL A 152 -5.94 12.45 7.77
N SER A 153 -6.92 12.16 8.62
CA SER A 153 -6.75 11.23 9.74
C SER A 153 -6.89 9.78 9.30
N LEU A 154 -6.21 8.86 9.97
CA LEU A 154 -6.27 7.44 9.69
C LEU A 154 -6.81 6.68 10.93
N PRO A 155 -7.57 5.59 10.72
CA PRO A 155 -7.98 4.99 9.45
C PRO A 155 -9.23 5.62 8.82
N ASN A 156 -9.87 6.61 9.44
CA ASN A 156 -11.21 7.08 9.07
C ASN A 156 -11.23 8.00 7.83
N HIS A 157 -10.05 8.39 7.32
CA HIS A 157 -9.89 9.30 6.18
C HIS A 157 -10.64 10.63 6.34
N ALA A 158 -10.76 11.13 7.57
CA ALA A 158 -11.37 12.43 7.80
C ALA A 158 -10.38 13.55 7.44
N PHE A 159 -10.82 14.50 6.62
CA PHE A 159 -10.01 15.67 6.25
C PHE A 159 -9.73 16.53 7.48
N ILE A 160 -8.51 17.04 7.59
CA ILE A 160 -8.06 17.94 8.65
C ILE A 160 -7.75 19.29 8.03
N GLY A 161 -8.41 20.32 8.52
CA GLY A 161 -8.28 21.69 7.99
C GLY A 161 -9.31 22.02 6.89
N GLN A 162 -8.92 22.77 5.89
CA GLN A 162 -9.85 23.31 4.88
C GLN A 162 -10.48 22.21 4.00
N THR A 163 -11.72 21.84 4.28
CA THR A 163 -12.50 20.84 3.53
C THR A 163 -13.26 21.41 2.33
N ASN A 164 -13.48 22.72 2.27
CA ASN A 164 -14.37 23.34 1.28
C ASN A 164 -13.77 23.46 -0.14
N LYS A 165 -12.46 23.23 -0.28
CA LYS A 165 -11.79 23.39 -1.58
C LYS A 165 -11.99 22.22 -2.55
N LEU A 166 -12.33 21.03 -2.07
CA LEU A 166 -12.47 19.87 -2.96
C LEU A 166 -13.70 20.00 -3.87
N SER A 167 -14.84 20.42 -3.32
CA SER A 167 -16.06 20.64 -4.10
C SER A 167 -15.93 21.79 -5.11
N GLU A 168 -15.19 22.84 -4.76
CA GLU A 168 -14.93 23.96 -5.67
C GLU A 168 -14.02 23.55 -6.83
N ILE A 169 -12.99 22.72 -6.58
CA ILE A 169 -12.05 22.25 -7.60
C ILE A 169 -12.72 21.26 -8.57
N THR A 170 -13.56 20.36 -8.07
CA THR A 170 -14.27 19.37 -8.89
C THR A 170 -15.32 20.02 -9.79
N SER A 171 -15.98 21.10 -9.36
CA SER A 171 -17.01 21.76 -10.15
C SER A 171 -16.49 22.52 -11.37
N THR A 172 -15.23 22.99 -11.33
CA THR A 172 -14.68 23.89 -12.37
C THR A 172 -14.27 23.14 -13.65
N LEU A 173 -13.92 21.86 -13.57
CA LEU A 173 -13.40 21.11 -14.71
C LEU A 173 -14.47 20.25 -15.43
N GLN A 174 -15.62 20.01 -14.82
CA GLN A 174 -16.67 19.17 -15.40
C GLN A 174 -17.25 19.71 -16.72
N ASN A 175 -17.18 21.02 -16.94
CA ASN A 175 -17.76 21.67 -18.10
C ASN A 175 -16.83 21.78 -19.33
N GLU A 176 -15.52 21.50 -19.16
CA GLU A 176 -14.51 21.74 -20.21
C GLU A 176 -13.79 20.48 -20.67
N SER A 177 -14.07 19.32 -20.08
CA SER A 177 -13.28 18.11 -20.31
C SER A 177 -14.08 17.00 -20.99
N HIS A 178 -13.43 16.32 -21.93
CA HIS A 178 -13.94 15.09 -22.52
C HIS A 178 -13.35 13.89 -21.74
N PRO A 179 -14.17 13.09 -21.05
CA PRO A 179 -13.69 11.97 -20.27
C PRO A 179 -13.02 10.92 -21.16
N LEU A 180 -12.00 10.27 -20.60
CA LEU A 180 -11.44 9.05 -21.20
C LEU A 180 -12.40 7.89 -20.96
N GLU A 181 -12.70 7.15 -22.01
CA GLU A 181 -13.48 5.93 -21.93
C GLU A 181 -12.54 4.72 -21.94
N PHE A 182 -12.73 3.82 -20.96
CA PHE A 182 -12.02 2.55 -20.90
C PHE A 182 -12.97 1.45 -21.35
N PHE A 183 -12.49 0.59 -22.25
CA PHE A 183 -13.26 -0.56 -22.74
C PHE A 183 -12.39 -1.81 -22.72
N THR A 184 -13.05 -2.95 -22.53
CA THR A 184 -12.39 -4.26 -22.57
C THR A 184 -12.50 -4.82 -23.98
N ILE A 185 -11.37 -5.25 -24.52
CA ILE A 185 -11.34 -6.01 -25.77
C ILE A 185 -11.38 -7.50 -25.38
N THR A 186 -12.36 -8.21 -25.88
CA THR A 186 -12.49 -9.67 -25.72
C THR A 186 -11.99 -10.41 -26.93
#